data_ba7fc98a25bb0d39b413b40ba798b3aa
#
_entry.id   ba7fc98a25bb0d39b413b40ba798b3aa
#
_cell.length_a   1.000
_cell.length_b   1.000
_cell.length_c   1.000
_cell.angle_alpha   90.00
_cell.angle_beta   90.00
_cell.angle_gamma   90.00
#
_symmetry.space_group_name_H-M   'P 1'
#
loop_
_entity.id
_entity.type
_entity.pdbx_description
1 polymer ?
#
loop_
_entity_poly.entity_id
_entity_poly.type
_entity_poly.pdbx_seq_one_letter_code
_entity_poly.pdbx_strand_id
1 'polypeptide(L)'
;MATYYYNHRNPNFTVSVTDETLKLTPHTFTKNRPVWEEKSINYFYDNIPNDKPITVVDIGAQTGLYTLYAKYLPQSTFYSFEPFLQSYNVLNDNISLNKITNVKTYNIGISNYKGETILNTSRSHNGLHTIGSNPTRFRDIVPITINVDTLDNLFYEKDISVDFMKIDTEGWEYYILEGGKKTIEKYKPMIQLEWNKENMTQCNVNIYRFQKYIENVLGYTKKNMIAEELFIVYSGVSDASRE
;
A
#
# COMPACT_ATOMS: atom_id res chain seq x y z
N MET A 1 -24.79 -5.03 -4.88
CA MET A 1 -23.70 -4.71 -5.83
C MET A 1 -23.79 -3.23 -6.19
N ALA A 2 -22.77 -2.45 -5.93
CA ALA A 2 -22.76 -1.04 -6.24
C ALA A 2 -21.60 -0.74 -7.20
N THR A 3 -21.84 0.13 -8.18
CA THR A 3 -20.80 0.61 -9.11
C THR A 3 -20.41 2.02 -8.70
N TYR A 4 -19.14 2.25 -8.52
CA TYR A 4 -18.59 3.54 -8.14
C TYR A 4 -17.81 4.12 -9.30
N TYR A 5 -18.01 5.43 -9.47
CA TYR A 5 -17.32 6.21 -10.48
C TYR A 5 -16.18 6.96 -9.79
N TYR A 6 -14.97 6.67 -10.19
CA TYR A 6 -13.85 7.53 -9.84
C TYR A 6 -13.87 8.72 -10.78
N ASN A 7 -14.00 9.93 -10.25
CA ASN A 7 -13.90 11.17 -11.03
C ASN A 7 -12.46 11.51 -11.41
N HIS A 8 -11.69 10.52 -11.81
CA HIS A 8 -10.41 10.79 -12.44
C HIS A 8 -10.68 11.42 -13.81
N ARG A 9 -9.77 12.26 -14.33
CA ARG A 9 -9.82 12.98 -15.61
C ARG A 9 -10.41 12.22 -16.80
N ASN A 10 -10.65 10.93 -16.64
CA ASN A 10 -11.33 10.07 -17.60
C ASN A 10 -12.71 9.69 -17.05
N PRO A 11 -13.82 10.22 -17.65
CA PRO A 11 -15.19 9.95 -17.21
C PRO A 11 -15.60 8.45 -17.30
N ASN A 12 -14.77 7.61 -17.91
CA ASN A 12 -15.03 6.17 -18.08
C ASN A 12 -14.40 5.31 -16.98
N PHE A 13 -13.81 5.94 -15.94
CA PHE A 13 -13.14 5.20 -14.88
C PHE A 13 -14.16 4.68 -13.86
N THR A 14 -14.60 3.43 -14.01
CA THR A 14 -15.59 2.81 -13.15
C THR A 14 -15.09 1.49 -12.58
N VAL A 15 -15.28 1.29 -11.27
CA VAL A 15 -15.10 -0.01 -10.62
C VAL A 15 -16.38 -0.41 -9.89
N SER A 16 -16.67 -1.69 -9.93
CA SER A 16 -17.77 -2.27 -9.16
C SER A 16 -17.20 -2.87 -7.87
N VAL A 17 -17.92 -2.69 -6.78
CA VAL A 17 -17.55 -3.28 -5.48
C VAL A 17 -18.73 -4.05 -4.90
N THR A 18 -18.42 -5.03 -4.05
CA THR A 18 -19.43 -5.84 -3.36
C THR A 18 -20.10 -5.05 -2.23
N ASP A 19 -21.29 -5.49 -1.79
CA ASP A 19 -21.95 -4.90 -0.62
C ASP A 19 -21.10 -5.09 0.66
N GLU A 20 -20.29 -6.13 0.72
CA GLU A 20 -19.36 -6.36 1.84
C GLU A 20 -18.25 -5.30 1.86
N THR A 21 -17.75 -4.86 0.70
CA THR A 21 -16.82 -3.71 0.60
C THR A 21 -17.39 -2.48 1.30
N LEU A 22 -18.67 -2.20 1.08
CA LEU A 22 -19.35 -1.04 1.69
C LEU A 22 -19.47 -1.13 3.20
N LYS A 23 -19.58 -2.34 3.72
CA LYS A 23 -19.62 -2.58 5.18
C LYS A 23 -18.24 -2.45 5.80
N LEU A 24 -17.20 -3.01 5.14
CA LEU A 24 -15.84 -2.99 5.65
C LEU A 24 -15.18 -1.61 5.52
N THR A 25 -15.45 -0.92 4.42
CA THR A 25 -14.81 0.37 4.08
C THR A 25 -15.84 1.43 3.69
N PRO A 26 -16.77 1.80 4.60
CA PRO A 26 -17.87 2.70 4.28
C PRO A 26 -17.43 4.12 3.92
N HIS A 27 -16.21 4.50 4.28
CA HIS A 27 -15.65 5.82 3.98
C HIS A 27 -14.90 5.86 2.65
N THR A 28 -14.40 4.71 2.19
CA THR A 28 -13.60 4.59 0.97
C THR A 28 -14.48 4.63 -0.28
N PHE A 29 -15.64 3.96 -0.24
CA PHE A 29 -16.58 3.86 -1.36
C PHE A 29 -17.95 4.42 -0.95
N THR A 30 -18.24 5.69 -1.24
CA THR A 30 -19.54 6.30 -0.95
C THR A 30 -20.26 6.73 -2.22
N LYS A 31 -21.57 6.51 -2.29
CA LYS A 31 -22.39 6.73 -3.50
C LYS A 31 -22.39 8.16 -4.06
N ASN A 32 -22.03 9.18 -3.28
CA ASN A 32 -22.17 10.58 -3.67
C ASN A 32 -21.03 11.48 -3.14
N ARG A 33 -19.91 10.91 -2.75
CA ARG A 33 -18.76 11.68 -2.24
C ARG A 33 -17.50 11.29 -2.97
N PRO A 34 -16.51 12.19 -3.08
CA PRO A 34 -15.18 11.82 -3.53
C PRO A 34 -14.69 10.61 -2.75
N VAL A 35 -14.04 9.70 -3.40
CA VAL A 35 -13.34 8.60 -2.77
C VAL A 35 -12.36 9.19 -1.75
N TRP A 36 -12.30 8.62 -0.55
CA TRP A 36 -11.22 8.90 0.38
C TRP A 36 -9.90 8.74 -0.39
N GLU A 37 -8.97 9.64 -0.25
CA GLU A 37 -7.70 9.65 -1.00
C GLU A 37 -7.80 9.90 -2.53
N GLU A 38 -8.91 10.38 -3.06
CA GLU A 38 -9.05 10.64 -4.51
C GLU A 38 -7.84 11.41 -5.09
N LYS A 39 -7.34 12.42 -4.38
CA LYS A 39 -6.20 13.23 -4.84
C LYS A 39 -4.91 12.43 -4.87
N SER A 40 -4.67 11.57 -3.88
CA SER A 40 -3.48 10.73 -3.76
C SER A 40 -3.48 9.64 -4.82
N ILE A 41 -4.64 8.99 -5.02
CA ILE A 41 -4.84 8.01 -6.08
C ILE A 41 -4.61 8.64 -7.45
N ASN A 42 -5.21 9.78 -7.72
CA ASN A 42 -5.04 10.49 -8.99
C ASN A 42 -3.57 10.84 -9.23
N TYR A 43 -2.87 11.34 -8.21
CA TYR A 43 -1.46 11.65 -8.32
C TYR A 43 -0.61 10.40 -8.57
N PHE A 44 -0.89 9.29 -7.86
CA PHE A 44 -0.22 8.02 -8.08
C PHE A 44 -0.34 7.57 -9.53
N TYR A 45 -1.57 7.52 -10.06
CA TYR A 45 -1.83 7.07 -11.43
C TYR A 45 -1.42 8.06 -12.50
N ASP A 46 -1.44 9.37 -12.25
CA ASP A 46 -0.89 10.39 -13.16
C ASP A 46 0.63 10.24 -13.39
N ASN A 47 1.33 9.57 -12.46
CA ASN A 47 2.76 9.31 -12.56
C ASN A 47 3.10 7.90 -13.06
N ILE A 48 2.09 7.05 -13.30
CA ILE A 48 2.28 5.73 -13.89
C ILE A 48 2.30 5.84 -15.41
N PRO A 49 3.36 5.34 -16.09
CA PRO A 49 3.35 5.21 -17.55
C PRO A 49 2.22 4.27 -18.00
N ASN A 50 1.46 4.69 -19.01
CA ASN A 50 0.40 3.88 -19.63
C ASN A 50 0.79 3.32 -21.01
N ASP A 51 1.98 3.65 -21.48
CA ASP A 51 2.53 3.30 -22.79
C ASP A 51 3.43 2.06 -22.78
N LYS A 52 3.72 1.52 -21.59
CA LYS A 52 4.55 0.33 -21.39
C LYS A 52 4.06 -0.53 -20.23
N PRO A 53 4.35 -1.85 -20.23
CA PRO A 53 4.11 -2.71 -19.08
C PRO A 53 4.91 -2.24 -17.85
N ILE A 54 4.29 -2.24 -16.69
CA ILE A 54 4.92 -1.93 -15.41
C ILE A 54 4.50 -2.93 -14.33
N THR A 55 5.26 -2.98 -13.26
CA THR A 55 4.92 -3.73 -12.04
C THR A 55 4.56 -2.76 -10.92
N VAL A 56 3.35 -2.93 -10.40
CA VAL A 56 2.81 -2.16 -9.28
C VAL A 56 2.68 -3.07 -8.06
N VAL A 57 3.15 -2.60 -6.91
CA VAL A 57 3.04 -3.30 -5.61
C VAL A 57 2.14 -2.49 -4.69
N ASP A 58 1.05 -3.10 -4.21
CA ASP A 58 0.05 -2.50 -3.30
C ASP A 58 0.11 -3.25 -1.96
N ILE A 59 0.69 -2.61 -0.92
CA ILE A 59 0.90 -3.17 0.40
C ILE A 59 -0.08 -2.51 1.38
N GLY A 60 -0.90 -3.34 2.04
CA GLY A 60 -2.09 -2.89 2.74
C GLY A 60 -3.22 -2.62 1.75
N ALA A 61 -3.46 -3.58 0.84
CA ALA A 61 -4.41 -3.41 -0.25
C ALA A 61 -5.87 -3.33 0.21
N GLN A 62 -6.16 -3.77 1.43
CA GLN A 62 -7.49 -3.78 2.05
C GLN A 62 -8.54 -4.41 1.12
N THR A 63 -9.57 -3.68 0.73
CA THR A 63 -10.62 -4.12 -0.21
C THR A 63 -10.31 -3.78 -1.67
N GLY A 64 -9.13 -3.21 -1.96
CA GLY A 64 -8.61 -3.03 -3.31
C GLY A 64 -8.71 -1.64 -3.91
N LEU A 65 -8.73 -0.58 -3.10
CA LEU A 65 -8.86 0.80 -3.61
C LEU A 65 -7.83 1.12 -4.71
N TYR A 66 -6.55 0.82 -4.50
CA TYR A 66 -5.50 0.98 -5.51
C TYR A 66 -5.46 -0.18 -6.50
N THR A 67 -5.58 -1.41 -6.02
CA THR A 67 -5.50 -2.63 -6.84
C THR A 67 -6.50 -2.65 -7.99
N LEU A 68 -7.74 -2.17 -7.81
CA LEU A 68 -8.78 -2.21 -8.84
C LEU A 68 -8.47 -1.35 -10.08
N TYR A 69 -7.51 -0.45 -9.98
CA TYR A 69 -6.98 0.29 -11.13
C TYR A 69 -6.27 -0.61 -12.16
N ALA A 70 -5.83 -1.80 -11.79
CA ALA A 70 -5.28 -2.77 -12.71
C ALA A 70 -6.18 -3.03 -13.94
N LYS A 71 -7.49 -2.82 -13.79
CA LYS A 71 -8.47 -2.86 -14.88
C LYS A 71 -8.12 -1.94 -16.06
N TYR A 72 -7.48 -0.82 -15.79
CA TYR A 72 -7.15 0.21 -16.79
C TYR A 72 -5.70 0.17 -17.25
N LEU A 73 -4.93 -0.76 -16.70
CA LEU A 73 -3.54 -1.03 -17.05
C LEU A 73 -3.36 -2.51 -17.39
N PRO A 74 -4.07 -3.04 -18.42
CA PRO A 74 -4.17 -4.48 -18.67
C PRO A 74 -2.84 -5.13 -19.06
N GLN A 75 -1.86 -4.36 -19.51
CA GLN A 75 -0.51 -4.83 -19.83
C GLN A 75 0.44 -4.86 -18.62
N SER A 76 0.04 -4.25 -17.50
CA SER A 76 0.84 -4.16 -16.27
C SER A 76 0.50 -5.30 -15.33
N THR A 77 1.39 -5.61 -14.39
CA THR A 77 1.17 -6.63 -13.36
C THR A 77 1.06 -5.96 -11.99
N PHE A 78 0.03 -6.31 -11.24
CA PHE A 78 -0.16 -5.85 -9.88
C PHE A 78 0.09 -6.99 -8.90
N TYR A 79 0.79 -6.67 -7.81
CA TYR A 79 1.01 -7.55 -6.65
C TYR A 79 0.39 -6.88 -5.43
N SER A 80 -0.65 -7.49 -4.85
CA SER A 80 -1.43 -6.90 -3.76
C SER A 80 -1.35 -7.77 -2.51
N PHE A 81 -0.98 -7.15 -1.40
CA PHE A 81 -0.74 -7.81 -0.11
C PHE A 81 -1.74 -7.29 0.92
N GLU A 82 -2.51 -8.19 1.50
CA GLU A 82 -3.49 -7.90 2.55
C GLU A 82 -3.51 -9.02 3.59
N PRO A 83 -3.02 -8.77 4.81
CA PRO A 83 -2.92 -9.81 5.84
C PRO A 83 -4.26 -10.17 6.49
N PHE A 84 -5.22 -9.25 6.58
CA PHE A 84 -6.51 -9.51 7.20
C PHE A 84 -7.40 -10.31 6.25
N LEU A 85 -7.66 -11.59 6.60
CA LEU A 85 -8.34 -12.54 5.73
C LEU A 85 -9.69 -12.04 5.21
N GLN A 86 -10.47 -11.32 6.03
CA GLN A 86 -11.77 -10.81 5.61
C GLN A 86 -11.62 -9.75 4.51
N SER A 87 -10.71 -8.79 4.67
CA SER A 87 -10.41 -7.78 3.64
C SER A 87 -9.83 -8.43 2.38
N TYR A 88 -8.93 -9.40 2.54
CA TYR A 88 -8.34 -10.17 1.45
C TYR A 88 -9.41 -10.91 0.60
N ASN A 89 -10.39 -11.53 1.23
CA ASN A 89 -11.48 -12.20 0.51
C ASN A 89 -12.30 -11.19 -0.29
N VAL A 90 -12.64 -10.05 0.32
CA VAL A 90 -13.39 -8.97 -0.36
C VAL A 90 -12.58 -8.35 -1.50
N LEU A 91 -11.26 -8.19 -1.34
CA LEU A 91 -10.36 -7.77 -2.41
C LEU A 91 -10.48 -8.70 -3.64
N ASN A 92 -10.42 -10.02 -3.42
CA ASN A 92 -10.54 -11.00 -4.50
C ASN A 92 -11.93 -11.01 -5.15
N ASP A 93 -12.99 -10.84 -4.36
CA ASP A 93 -14.35 -10.68 -4.88
C ASP A 93 -14.48 -9.44 -5.78
N ASN A 94 -13.89 -8.32 -5.36
CA ASN A 94 -13.88 -7.09 -6.15
C ASN A 94 -13.06 -7.22 -7.44
N ILE A 95 -11.90 -7.89 -7.40
CA ILE A 95 -11.09 -8.20 -8.59
C ILE A 95 -11.91 -9.04 -9.58
N SER A 96 -12.53 -10.11 -9.09
CA SER A 96 -13.37 -11.02 -9.87
C SER A 96 -14.57 -10.31 -10.50
N LEU A 97 -15.27 -9.48 -9.71
CA LEU A 97 -16.42 -8.67 -10.15
C LEU A 97 -16.07 -7.72 -11.30
N ASN A 98 -14.86 -7.17 -11.29
CA ASN A 98 -14.35 -6.28 -12.34
C ASN A 98 -13.66 -7.02 -13.50
N LYS A 99 -13.60 -8.36 -13.45
CA LYS A 99 -12.95 -9.20 -14.46
C LYS A 99 -11.47 -8.85 -14.69
N ILE A 100 -10.78 -8.47 -13.61
CA ILE A 100 -9.36 -8.11 -13.64
C ILE A 100 -8.53 -9.40 -13.60
N THR A 101 -7.58 -9.56 -14.52
CA THR A 101 -6.79 -10.79 -14.68
C THR A 101 -5.29 -10.62 -14.46
N ASN A 102 -4.84 -9.38 -14.30
CA ASN A 102 -3.43 -8.99 -14.19
C ASN A 102 -3.02 -8.63 -12.74
N VAL A 103 -3.74 -9.17 -11.74
CA VAL A 103 -3.45 -9.00 -10.31
C VAL A 103 -3.07 -10.35 -9.69
N LYS A 104 -2.03 -10.34 -8.87
CA LYS A 104 -1.64 -11.44 -7.99
C LYS A 104 -1.84 -11.00 -6.54
N THR A 105 -2.69 -11.68 -5.79
CA THR A 105 -3.02 -11.35 -4.41
C THR A 105 -2.38 -12.32 -3.42
N TYR A 106 -1.99 -11.81 -2.25
CA TYR A 106 -1.34 -12.58 -1.19
C TYR A 106 -1.95 -12.23 0.15
N ASN A 107 -2.41 -13.24 0.90
CA ASN A 107 -2.90 -13.07 2.26
C ASN A 107 -1.74 -13.16 3.26
N ILE A 108 -0.84 -12.21 3.18
CA ILE A 108 0.31 -12.04 4.09
C ILE A 108 0.57 -10.55 4.35
N GLY A 109 1.21 -10.25 5.47
CA GLY A 109 1.81 -8.94 5.69
C GLY A 109 3.22 -8.86 5.09
N ILE A 110 3.71 -7.62 4.92
CA ILE A 110 5.11 -7.36 4.53
C ILE A 110 5.85 -6.77 5.73
N SER A 111 7.08 -7.22 5.96
CA SER A 111 7.91 -6.82 7.09
C SER A 111 9.41 -6.87 6.73
N ASN A 112 10.28 -6.64 7.72
CA ASN A 112 11.74 -6.82 7.57
C ASN A 112 12.23 -8.24 7.88
N TYR A 113 11.31 -9.17 8.13
CA TYR A 113 11.60 -10.60 8.36
C TYR A 113 10.51 -11.48 7.78
N LYS A 114 10.84 -12.76 7.59
CA LYS A 114 9.88 -13.81 7.21
C LYS A 114 9.50 -14.61 8.44
N GLY A 115 8.20 -14.86 8.64
CA GLY A 115 7.70 -15.64 9.77
C GLY A 115 6.25 -15.32 10.09
N GLU A 116 5.91 -15.38 11.37
CA GLU A 116 4.60 -15.03 11.90
C GLU A 116 4.69 -13.81 12.82
N THR A 117 3.61 -13.03 12.86
CA THR A 117 3.47 -11.89 13.77
C THR A 117 2.01 -11.70 14.19
N ILE A 118 1.79 -10.77 15.13
CA ILE A 118 0.46 -10.39 15.54
C ILE A 118 0.00 -9.15 14.78
N LEU A 119 -1.14 -9.25 14.12
CA LEU A 119 -1.90 -8.13 13.60
C LEU A 119 -2.96 -7.75 14.62
N ASN A 120 -2.92 -6.53 15.11
CA ASN A 120 -3.96 -5.97 15.95
C ASN A 120 -5.09 -5.45 15.09
N THR A 121 -6.24 -6.11 15.15
CA THR A 121 -7.44 -5.74 14.41
C THR A 121 -8.46 -5.07 15.31
N SER A 122 -9.42 -4.35 14.75
CA SER A 122 -10.57 -3.80 15.46
C SER A 122 -11.86 -4.37 14.89
N ARG A 123 -12.84 -4.62 15.75
CA ARG A 123 -14.18 -5.06 15.34
C ARG A 123 -15.01 -3.92 14.76
N SER A 124 -14.73 -2.70 15.19
CA SER A 124 -15.51 -1.51 14.83
C SER A 124 -14.86 -0.69 13.70
N HIS A 125 -13.56 -0.89 13.40
CA HIS A 125 -12.79 -0.08 12.46
C HIS A 125 -11.91 -0.94 11.55
N ASN A 126 -12.45 -1.37 10.42
CA ASN A 126 -11.77 -2.29 9.50
C ASN A 126 -10.63 -1.65 8.67
N GLY A 127 -10.36 -0.36 8.83
CA GLY A 127 -9.28 0.35 8.13
C GLY A 127 -8.03 0.60 8.97
N LEU A 128 -8.02 0.21 10.26
CA LEU A 128 -6.99 0.61 11.21
C LEU A 128 -6.18 -0.58 11.75
N HIS A 129 -6.02 -1.63 10.97
CA HIS A 129 -5.29 -2.82 11.38
C HIS A 129 -3.79 -2.56 11.35
N THR A 130 -3.05 -2.86 12.44
CA THR A 130 -1.62 -2.60 12.54
C THR A 130 -0.86 -3.75 13.20
N ILE A 131 0.40 -3.96 12.78
CA ILE A 131 1.35 -4.85 13.47
C ILE A 131 1.93 -4.19 14.72
N GLY A 132 1.72 -2.88 14.89
CA GLY A 132 2.21 -2.11 16.03
C GLY A 132 1.74 -2.62 17.39
N SER A 133 2.60 -2.52 18.39
CA SER A 133 2.37 -3.09 19.73
C SER A 133 1.42 -2.29 20.65
N ASN A 134 1.07 -1.04 20.26
CA ASN A 134 0.26 -0.14 21.08
C ASN A 134 -0.78 0.64 20.26
N PRO A 135 -1.77 -0.03 19.67
CA PRO A 135 -2.81 0.67 18.92
C PRO A 135 -3.72 1.44 19.90
N THR A 136 -3.48 2.76 20.04
CA THR A 136 -4.30 3.62 20.91
C THR A 136 -5.58 4.11 20.23
N ARG A 137 -5.72 3.88 18.92
CA ARG A 137 -6.83 4.39 18.10
C ARG A 137 -8.17 3.71 18.34
N PHE A 138 -8.16 2.47 18.87
CA PHE A 138 -9.38 1.71 19.13
C PHE A 138 -9.29 0.93 20.43
N ARG A 139 -10.45 0.70 21.06
CA ARG A 139 -10.55 0.04 22.37
C ARG A 139 -10.90 -1.45 22.27
N ASP A 140 -11.35 -1.90 21.10
CA ASP A 140 -11.84 -3.25 20.80
C ASP A 140 -10.82 -4.09 20.03
N ILE A 141 -9.57 -4.09 20.49
CA ILE A 141 -8.46 -4.80 19.85
C ILE A 141 -8.71 -6.31 19.87
N VAL A 142 -8.57 -6.93 18.70
CA VAL A 142 -8.57 -8.38 18.54
C VAL A 142 -7.27 -8.78 17.84
N PRO A 143 -6.29 -9.32 18.59
CA PRO A 143 -5.05 -9.80 17.99
C PRO A 143 -5.30 -11.08 17.20
N ILE A 144 -4.70 -11.17 16.02
CA ILE A 144 -4.68 -12.39 15.20
C ILE A 144 -3.26 -12.68 14.74
N THR A 145 -2.92 -13.95 14.56
CA THR A 145 -1.65 -14.35 13.97
C THR A 145 -1.74 -14.27 12.45
N ILE A 146 -0.75 -13.64 11.82
CA ILE A 146 -0.60 -13.55 10.38
C ILE A 146 0.80 -13.99 9.96
N ASN A 147 0.94 -14.46 8.71
CA ASN A 147 2.23 -14.66 8.10
C ASN A 147 2.78 -13.33 7.56
N VAL A 148 4.10 -13.17 7.62
CA VAL A 148 4.82 -12.04 7.01
C VAL A 148 5.99 -12.53 6.17
N ASP A 149 6.34 -11.76 5.14
CA ASP A 149 7.54 -12.00 4.32
C ASP A 149 8.21 -10.65 4.01
N THR A 150 9.38 -10.66 3.39
CA THR A 150 10.10 -9.46 3.00
C THR A 150 9.91 -9.16 1.51
N LEU A 151 9.97 -7.89 1.14
CA LEU A 151 9.98 -7.51 -0.28
C LEU A 151 11.18 -8.12 -1.01
N ASP A 152 12.33 -8.22 -0.34
CA ASP A 152 13.51 -8.80 -0.94
C ASP A 152 13.32 -10.27 -1.31
N ASN A 153 12.68 -11.09 -0.47
CA ASN A 153 12.34 -12.48 -0.79
C ASN A 153 11.33 -12.59 -1.93
N LEU A 154 10.41 -11.64 -2.02
CA LEU A 154 9.30 -11.70 -2.97
C LEU A 154 9.66 -11.15 -4.35
N PHE A 155 10.59 -10.19 -4.43
CA PHE A 155 10.91 -9.49 -5.66
C PHE A 155 12.40 -9.60 -6.03
N TYR A 156 13.34 -9.23 -5.12
CA TYR A 156 14.76 -9.25 -5.42
C TYR A 156 15.27 -10.66 -5.72
N GLU A 157 14.98 -11.62 -4.85
CA GLU A 157 15.44 -13.02 -5.00
C GLU A 157 14.79 -13.74 -6.21
N LYS A 158 13.64 -13.23 -6.68
CA LYS A 158 12.93 -13.77 -7.86
C LYS A 158 13.18 -12.98 -9.13
N ASP A 159 14.02 -11.96 -9.07
CA ASP A 159 14.32 -11.05 -10.19
C ASP A 159 13.07 -10.41 -10.82
N ILE A 160 12.11 -10.05 -9.98
CA ILE A 160 10.87 -9.36 -10.39
C ILE A 160 11.07 -7.86 -10.19
N SER A 161 11.07 -7.11 -11.31
CA SER A 161 11.17 -5.64 -11.25
C SER A 161 9.96 -5.02 -10.58
N VAL A 162 10.18 -3.87 -9.91
CA VAL A 162 9.13 -3.06 -9.30
C VAL A 162 9.29 -1.63 -9.77
N ASP A 163 8.23 -1.06 -10.36
CA ASP A 163 8.23 0.31 -10.89
C ASP A 163 7.52 1.29 -9.95
N PHE A 164 6.44 0.83 -9.30
CA PHE A 164 5.63 1.61 -8.37
C PHE A 164 5.26 0.80 -7.15
N MET A 165 5.26 1.46 -5.99
CA MET A 165 4.91 0.84 -4.73
C MET A 165 4.02 1.78 -3.91
N LYS A 166 2.88 1.29 -3.44
CA LYS A 166 2.05 1.93 -2.41
C LYS A 166 2.21 1.15 -1.13
N ILE A 167 2.46 1.84 -0.03
CA ILE A 167 2.61 1.26 1.30
C ILE A 167 1.76 2.07 2.27
N ASP A 168 0.74 1.44 2.81
CA ASP A 168 -0.18 2.02 3.77
C ASP A 168 -0.57 0.90 4.74
N THR A 169 0.10 0.88 5.87
CA THR A 169 0.09 -0.25 6.82
C THR A 169 -0.03 0.21 8.26
N GLU A 170 -0.54 1.44 8.43
CA GLU A 170 -0.87 1.99 9.74
C GLU A 170 0.35 2.02 10.69
N GLY A 171 1.51 2.49 10.12
CA GLY A 171 2.74 2.76 10.86
C GLY A 171 3.87 1.73 10.69
N TRP A 172 3.68 0.65 9.89
CA TRP A 172 4.70 -0.39 9.67
C TRP A 172 5.63 -0.11 8.48
N GLU A 173 5.49 1.03 7.80
CA GLU A 173 6.18 1.42 6.54
C GLU A 173 7.71 1.33 6.65
N TYR A 174 8.29 1.75 7.80
CA TYR A 174 9.74 1.69 8.03
C TYR A 174 10.28 0.26 7.88
N TYR A 175 9.63 -0.71 8.54
CA TYR A 175 10.05 -2.11 8.53
C TYR A 175 9.87 -2.74 7.15
N ILE A 176 8.86 -2.32 6.40
CA ILE A 176 8.64 -2.76 5.01
C ILE A 176 9.78 -2.29 4.11
N LEU A 177 10.17 -1.01 4.19
CA LEU A 177 11.29 -0.48 3.42
C LEU A 177 12.64 -1.11 3.84
N GLU A 178 12.82 -1.42 5.14
CA GLU A 178 14.00 -2.12 5.64
C GLU A 178 14.10 -3.54 5.05
N GLY A 179 12.99 -4.29 5.02
CA GLY A 179 12.89 -5.63 4.42
C GLY A 179 12.88 -5.64 2.89
N GLY A 180 12.77 -4.48 2.26
CA GLY A 180 12.79 -4.29 0.81
C GLY A 180 14.02 -3.57 0.28
N LYS A 181 15.07 -3.41 1.11
CA LYS A 181 16.20 -2.56 0.77
C LYS A 181 16.86 -2.94 -0.55
N LYS A 182 17.15 -4.22 -0.79
CA LYS A 182 17.80 -4.69 -2.04
C LYS A 182 16.88 -4.48 -3.25
N THR A 183 15.58 -4.75 -3.09
CA THR A 183 14.54 -4.51 -4.11
C THR A 183 14.49 -3.04 -4.51
N ILE A 184 14.45 -2.16 -3.51
CA ILE A 184 14.36 -0.70 -3.70
C ILE A 184 15.64 -0.15 -4.33
N GLU A 185 16.81 -0.55 -3.85
CA GLU A 185 18.12 -0.14 -4.41
C GLU A 185 18.29 -0.58 -5.87
N LYS A 186 17.83 -1.80 -6.20
CA LYS A 186 17.96 -2.36 -7.56
C LYS A 186 17.01 -1.72 -8.55
N TYR A 187 15.72 -1.64 -8.22
CA TYR A 187 14.68 -1.24 -9.17
C TYR A 187 14.26 0.22 -9.07
N LYS A 188 14.54 0.89 -7.96
CA LYS A 188 14.30 2.31 -7.73
C LYS A 188 12.85 2.74 -8.03
N PRO A 189 11.85 2.01 -7.49
CA PRO A 189 10.44 2.33 -7.74
C PRO A 189 10.09 3.74 -7.26
N MET A 190 9.10 4.36 -7.86
CA MET A 190 8.39 5.45 -7.19
C MET A 190 7.58 4.87 -6.04
N ILE A 191 7.64 5.50 -4.86
CA ILE A 191 6.99 4.97 -3.65
C ILE A 191 6.02 6.01 -3.10
N GLN A 192 4.81 5.58 -2.80
CA GLN A 192 3.82 6.28 -1.98
C GLN A 192 3.78 5.63 -0.61
N LEU A 193 3.88 6.43 0.44
CA LEU A 193 3.87 5.98 1.84
C LEU A 193 2.78 6.72 2.62
N GLU A 194 2.05 6.04 3.49
CA GLU A 194 1.35 6.71 4.58
C GLU A 194 2.39 7.38 5.50
N TRP A 195 2.22 8.69 5.77
CA TRP A 195 3.15 9.47 6.58
C TRP A 195 2.46 10.03 7.82
N ASN A 196 2.04 9.13 8.69
CA ASN A 196 1.32 9.45 9.91
C ASN A 196 2.22 9.23 11.13
N LYS A 197 2.59 10.34 11.79
CA LYS A 197 3.49 10.32 12.96
C LYS A 197 2.93 9.51 14.12
N GLU A 198 1.63 9.56 14.35
CA GLU A 198 0.98 8.84 15.46
C GLU A 198 1.06 7.33 15.23
N ASN A 199 0.73 6.87 14.02
CA ASN A 199 0.82 5.47 13.62
C ASN A 199 2.25 4.93 13.76
N MET A 200 3.22 5.68 13.23
CA MET A 200 4.64 5.32 13.33
C MET A 200 5.12 5.22 14.78
N THR A 201 4.68 6.14 15.65
CA THR A 201 5.03 6.10 17.08
C THR A 201 4.48 4.85 17.76
N GLN A 202 3.28 4.40 17.43
CA GLN A 202 2.67 3.17 17.94
C GLN A 202 3.43 1.92 17.51
N CYS A 203 4.13 2.00 16.37
CA CYS A 203 5.01 0.95 15.85
C CYS A 203 6.47 1.10 16.32
N ASN A 204 6.76 1.97 17.31
CA ASN A 204 8.12 2.30 17.78
C ASN A 204 9.03 2.89 16.69
N VAL A 205 8.46 3.53 15.68
CA VAL A 205 9.20 4.19 14.60
C VAL A 205 9.36 5.67 14.93
N ASN A 206 10.62 6.12 14.97
CA ASN A 206 10.93 7.54 15.06
C ASN A 206 10.91 8.17 13.66
N ILE A 207 9.99 9.10 13.42
CA ILE A 207 9.77 9.73 12.12
C ILE A 207 11.01 10.42 11.54
N TYR A 208 11.85 11.03 12.39
CA TYR A 208 13.10 11.67 11.92
C TYR A 208 14.16 10.66 11.50
N ARG A 209 14.26 9.54 12.23
CA ARG A 209 15.15 8.42 11.82
C ARG A 209 14.64 7.79 10.53
N PHE A 210 13.33 7.66 10.37
CA PHE A 210 12.73 7.12 9.16
C PHE A 210 13.00 8.04 7.96
N GLN A 211 12.81 9.35 8.12
CA GLN A 211 13.14 10.31 7.07
C GLN A 211 14.62 10.21 6.66
N LYS A 212 15.54 10.17 7.61
CA LYS A 212 16.98 9.99 7.33
C LYS A 212 17.29 8.66 6.65
N TYR A 213 16.58 7.59 6.99
CA TYR A 213 16.73 6.30 6.31
C TYR A 213 16.33 6.42 4.84
N ILE A 214 15.20 7.04 4.55
CA ILE A 214 14.74 7.30 3.18
C ILE A 214 15.78 8.12 2.40
N GLU A 215 16.24 9.22 2.98
CA GLU A 215 17.13 10.17 2.30
C GLU A 215 18.56 9.65 2.16
N ASN A 216 19.17 9.19 3.26
CA ASN A 216 20.60 8.90 3.32
C ASN A 216 20.95 7.45 3.02
N VAL A 217 20.03 6.50 3.29
CA VAL A 217 20.26 5.08 3.05
C VAL A 217 19.68 4.62 1.71
N LEU A 218 18.44 4.97 1.44
CA LEU A 218 17.76 4.58 0.21
C LEU A 218 18.00 5.55 -0.96
N GLY A 219 18.44 6.78 -0.69
CA GLY A 219 18.71 7.80 -1.70
C GLY A 219 17.45 8.37 -2.35
N TYR A 220 16.38 8.47 -1.58
CA TYR A 220 15.10 9.01 -2.05
C TYR A 220 14.84 10.42 -1.53
N THR A 221 14.16 11.21 -2.34
CA THR A 221 13.70 12.54 -1.95
C THR A 221 12.18 12.64 -2.09
N LYS A 222 11.60 13.56 -1.32
CA LYS A 222 10.19 13.91 -1.44
C LYS A 222 9.91 14.49 -2.81
N LYS A 223 8.96 13.89 -3.53
CA LYS A 223 8.40 14.41 -4.77
C LYS A 223 7.15 15.25 -4.52
N ASN A 224 6.25 14.74 -3.65
CA ASN A 224 5.01 15.42 -3.28
C ASN A 224 4.51 14.93 -1.91
N MET A 225 3.51 15.63 -1.38
CA MET A 225 2.75 15.19 -0.20
C MET A 225 1.30 15.66 -0.35
N ILE A 226 0.37 14.73 -0.24
CA ILE A 226 -1.06 14.96 -0.40
C ILE A 226 -1.76 14.35 0.81
N ALA A 227 -2.34 15.20 1.66
CA ALA A 227 -2.81 14.80 2.99
C ALA A 227 -1.70 14.08 3.78
N GLU A 228 -1.91 12.83 4.19
CA GLU A 228 -0.93 12.00 4.89
C GLU A 228 -0.12 11.10 3.95
N GLU A 229 -0.27 11.25 2.61
CA GLU A 229 0.43 10.45 1.61
C GLU A 229 1.71 11.14 1.12
N LEU A 230 2.86 10.55 1.45
CA LEU A 230 4.19 11.00 1.02
C LEU A 230 4.61 10.25 -0.24
N PHE A 231 4.87 11.00 -1.31
CA PHE A 231 5.42 10.45 -2.56
C PHE A 231 6.92 10.73 -2.63
N ILE A 232 7.71 9.69 -2.80
CA ILE A 232 9.18 9.75 -2.89
C ILE A 232 9.69 9.13 -4.18
N VAL A 233 10.78 9.69 -4.69
CA VAL A 233 11.48 9.21 -5.89
C VAL A 233 12.97 9.11 -5.62
N TYR A 234 13.63 8.19 -6.31
CA TYR A 234 15.07 8.05 -6.22
C TYR A 234 15.77 9.28 -6.81
N SER A 235 16.72 9.84 -6.05
CA SER A 235 17.51 11.02 -6.45
C SER A 235 19.03 10.80 -6.35
N GLY A 236 19.43 9.64 -5.87
CA GLY A 236 20.81 9.33 -5.51
C GLY A 236 21.09 9.53 -4.03
N VAL A 237 22.05 8.81 -3.50
CA VAL A 237 22.55 9.03 -2.13
C VAL A 237 23.45 10.27 -2.17
N SER A 238 23.16 11.27 -1.33
CA SER A 238 24.01 12.45 -1.21
C SER A 238 25.38 12.03 -0.64
N ASP A 239 26.49 12.51 -1.23
CA ASP A 239 27.87 12.20 -0.77
C ASP A 239 28.18 12.68 0.66
N ALA A 240 27.25 13.36 1.33
CA ALA A 240 27.39 13.90 2.69
C ALA A 240 27.51 12.82 3.82
N SER A 241 27.39 11.53 3.48
CA SER A 241 27.53 10.42 4.44
C SER A 241 28.88 9.67 4.32
N ARG A 242 29.83 10.21 3.57
CA ARG A 242 31.17 9.61 3.37
C ARG A 242 32.30 10.34 4.13
N GLU A 243 31.97 11.28 5.01
CA GLU A 243 32.93 11.91 5.92
C GLU A 243 32.76 11.42 7.37
#